data_599cedc098c558f651dfe3ad06e8da01
#
_entry.id   599cedc098c558f651dfe3ad06e8da01
#
_cell.length_a   1.000
_cell.length_b   1.000
_cell.length_c   1.000
_cell.angle_alpha   90.00
_cell.angle_beta   90.00
_cell.angle_gamma   90.00
#
_symmetry.space_group_name_H-M   'P 1'
#
loop_
_entity.id
_entity.type
_entity.pdbx_description
1 polymer ?
#
loop_
_entity_poly.entity_id
_entity_poly.type
_entity_poly.pdbx_seq_one_letter_code
_entity_poly.pdbx_strand_id
1 'polypeptide(L)'
;MNKFLAAGLLALTLFLSGCFSPSDGLPAGEEAYRMIPPESETANAPEYRIGVLDVLSIRVFQEPELTFEQIGVTSAGTINFPFIGEMNVAGMTPVTLSREIEAGLGQRYIRDPQVVVGVVTSAAQRVTVDGEVVQPGVYEIAGTSSLIESIARARGLKFTGVDDEVIVFRMIEGERHGAVFDLRAIREGRAPDPEILGGDRIVVGYSTLRGAWEDFKEAAPIFNVFRRF
;
A
#
# COMPACT_ATOMS: atom_id res chain seq x y z
N MET A 1 -3.87 -7.75 -62.31
CA MET A 1 -3.52 -8.65 -61.19
C MET A 1 -2.84 -7.91 -60.04
N ASN A 2 -2.21 -6.73 -60.24
CA ASN A 2 -1.46 -5.99 -59.22
C ASN A 2 -2.30 -5.02 -58.32
N LYS A 3 -3.54 -4.70 -58.72
CA LYS A 3 -4.37 -3.75 -57.93
C LYS A 3 -5.08 -4.42 -56.74
N PHE A 4 -5.34 -5.72 -56.80
CA PHE A 4 -5.97 -6.47 -55.68
C PHE A 4 -4.97 -6.87 -54.60
N LEU A 5 -3.68 -7.05 -54.95
CA LEU A 5 -2.62 -7.32 -53.98
C LEU A 5 -2.29 -6.07 -53.11
N ALA A 6 -2.33 -4.88 -53.74
CA ALA A 6 -2.09 -3.62 -53.01
C ALA A 6 -3.22 -3.27 -52.02
N ALA A 7 -4.49 -3.59 -52.36
CA ALA A 7 -5.62 -3.38 -51.49
C ALA A 7 -5.65 -4.36 -50.30
N GLY A 8 -5.20 -5.60 -50.50
CA GLY A 8 -5.05 -6.58 -49.41
C GLY A 8 -3.95 -6.24 -48.41
N LEU A 9 -2.83 -5.66 -48.87
CA LEU A 9 -1.75 -5.26 -48.01
C LEU A 9 -2.07 -4.00 -47.17
N LEU A 10 -2.87 -3.08 -47.72
CA LEU A 10 -3.34 -1.89 -47.03
C LEU A 10 -4.39 -2.19 -45.95
N ALA A 11 -5.21 -3.22 -46.16
CA ALA A 11 -6.20 -3.64 -45.16
C ALA A 11 -5.59 -4.38 -43.96
N LEU A 12 -4.44 -5.03 -44.15
CA LEU A 12 -3.75 -5.76 -43.06
C LEU A 12 -3.02 -4.83 -42.06
N THR A 13 -2.69 -3.60 -42.49
CA THR A 13 -1.99 -2.63 -41.63
C THR A 13 -2.92 -1.87 -40.68
N LEU A 14 -4.24 -1.96 -40.83
CA LEU A 14 -5.23 -1.26 -39.99
C LEU A 14 -5.65 -2.03 -38.73
N PHE A 15 -5.19 -3.27 -38.53
CA PHE A 15 -5.59 -4.09 -37.36
C PHE A 15 -4.55 -4.15 -36.23
N LEU A 16 -3.42 -3.40 -36.31
CA LEU A 16 -2.34 -3.45 -35.31
C LEU A 16 -2.32 -2.24 -34.35
N SER A 17 -3.43 -1.54 -34.13
CA SER A 17 -3.45 -0.38 -33.21
C SER A 17 -4.37 -0.63 -32.02
N GLY A 18 -4.04 -1.58 -31.21
CA GLY A 18 -4.73 -1.86 -29.95
C GLY A 18 -3.75 -2.26 -28.86
N CYS A 19 -2.79 -1.38 -28.54
CA CYS A 19 -2.14 -1.48 -27.23
C CYS A 19 -3.16 -1.03 -26.19
N PHE A 20 -3.88 -1.97 -25.61
CA PHE A 20 -4.72 -1.73 -24.45
C PHE A 20 -3.81 -1.58 -23.24
N SER A 21 -3.61 -0.34 -22.78
CA SER A 21 -2.94 -0.05 -21.51
C SER A 21 -3.92 -0.27 -20.38
N PRO A 22 -3.59 -0.98 -19.30
CA PRO A 22 -4.48 -1.18 -18.17
C PRO A 22 -4.84 0.12 -17.44
N SER A 23 -4.17 1.21 -17.74
CA SER A 23 -4.43 2.57 -17.23
C SER A 23 -5.37 3.40 -18.11
N ASP A 24 -5.80 2.88 -19.29
CA ASP A 24 -6.69 3.62 -20.19
C ASP A 24 -7.97 4.06 -19.44
N GLY A 25 -8.18 5.37 -19.34
CA GLY A 25 -9.33 6.00 -18.66
C GLY A 25 -9.15 6.27 -17.18
N LEU A 26 -8.01 5.96 -16.57
CA LEU A 26 -7.72 6.38 -15.20
C LEU A 26 -7.13 7.79 -15.16
N PRO A 27 -7.46 8.60 -14.12
CA PRO A 27 -6.86 9.90 -13.88
C PRO A 27 -5.33 9.83 -13.80
N ALA A 28 -4.67 10.76 -14.48
CA ALA A 28 -3.21 10.90 -14.49
C ALA A 28 -2.80 12.37 -14.30
N GLY A 29 -1.54 12.64 -13.96
CA GLY A 29 -1.04 13.99 -13.74
C GLY A 29 -1.77 14.73 -12.62
N GLU A 30 -2.15 15.97 -12.84
CA GLU A 30 -2.80 16.81 -11.81
C GLU A 30 -4.11 16.23 -11.25
N GLU A 31 -4.87 15.54 -12.08
CA GLU A 31 -6.11 14.89 -11.67
C GLU A 31 -5.87 13.72 -10.72
N ALA A 32 -4.81 12.94 -10.94
CA ALA A 32 -4.37 11.90 -10.02
C ALA A 32 -4.02 12.46 -8.64
N TYR A 33 -3.31 13.60 -8.58
CA TYR A 33 -2.94 14.24 -7.31
C TYR A 33 -4.11 14.93 -6.59
N ARG A 34 -5.21 15.23 -7.26
CA ARG A 34 -6.44 15.65 -6.57
C ARG A 34 -7.10 14.52 -5.81
N MET A 35 -6.96 13.30 -6.31
CA MET A 35 -7.53 12.09 -5.71
C MET A 35 -6.61 11.52 -4.62
N ILE A 36 -5.32 11.48 -4.91
CA ILE A 36 -4.27 10.99 -4.02
C ILE A 36 -3.23 12.09 -3.89
N PRO A 37 -3.34 12.94 -2.87
CA PRO A 37 -2.45 14.10 -2.70
C PRO A 37 -1.01 13.66 -2.41
N PRO A 38 -0.03 14.55 -2.65
CA PRO A 38 1.35 14.30 -2.26
C PRO A 38 1.49 14.22 -0.74
N GLU A 39 2.50 13.49 -0.30
CA GLU A 39 2.86 13.43 1.12
C GLU A 39 3.13 14.84 1.63
N SER A 40 2.39 15.27 2.66
CA SER A 40 2.56 16.58 3.26
C SER A 40 3.78 16.58 4.15
N GLU A 41 4.77 17.42 3.85
CA GLU A 41 5.90 17.70 4.75
C GLU A 41 5.46 18.35 6.07
N THR A 42 4.23 18.84 6.15
CA THR A 42 3.63 19.44 7.34
C THR A 42 3.17 18.35 8.31
N ALA A 43 3.76 18.35 9.45
CA ALA A 43 3.70 17.45 10.61
C ALA A 43 2.29 17.25 11.26
N ASN A 44 1.24 17.11 10.50
CA ASN A 44 -0.06 16.67 10.97
C ASN A 44 -0.45 15.34 10.29
N ALA A 45 0.41 14.31 10.48
CA ALA A 45 -0.07 12.96 10.24
C ALA A 45 -1.36 12.78 11.05
N PRO A 46 -2.47 12.33 10.44
CA PRO A 46 -3.71 12.13 11.15
C PRO A 46 -3.46 11.19 12.34
N GLU A 47 -3.94 11.59 13.51
CA GLU A 47 -3.75 10.84 14.73
C GLU A 47 -4.28 9.41 14.54
N TYR A 48 -3.43 8.43 14.82
CA TYR A 48 -3.79 7.03 14.62
C TYR A 48 -5.02 6.67 15.44
N ARG A 49 -5.98 6.01 14.80
CA ARG A 49 -7.17 5.46 15.43
C ARG A 49 -7.15 3.94 15.36
N ILE A 50 -7.37 3.32 16.51
CA ILE A 50 -7.43 1.87 16.68
C ILE A 50 -8.52 1.31 15.75
N GLY A 51 -8.14 0.34 14.93
CA GLY A 51 -9.02 -0.37 14.01
C GLY A 51 -9.42 -1.75 14.55
N VAL A 52 -10.39 -2.37 13.87
CA VAL A 52 -10.73 -3.78 14.10
C VAL A 52 -9.55 -4.67 13.68
N LEU A 53 -9.32 -5.76 14.40
CA LEU A 53 -8.22 -6.71 14.20
C LEU A 53 -6.82 -6.15 14.45
N ASP A 54 -6.70 -4.96 15.00
CA ASP A 54 -5.41 -4.45 15.50
C ASP A 54 -4.92 -5.26 16.68
N VAL A 55 -3.62 -5.28 16.88
CA VAL A 55 -2.99 -5.86 18.06
C VAL A 55 -2.35 -4.73 18.86
N LEU A 56 -2.77 -4.60 20.10
CA LEU A 56 -2.32 -3.56 21.02
C LEU A 56 -1.40 -4.16 22.08
N SER A 57 -0.49 -3.34 22.62
CA SER A 57 0.17 -3.60 23.90
C SER A 57 -0.39 -2.67 24.94
N ILE A 58 -0.69 -3.20 26.14
CA ILE A 58 -1.22 -2.41 27.25
C ILE A 58 -0.34 -2.71 28.47
N ARG A 59 0.31 -1.67 29.00
CA ARG A 59 1.15 -1.79 30.19
C ARG A 59 0.57 -0.96 31.31
N VAL A 60 0.34 -1.62 32.43
CA VAL A 60 -0.06 -0.96 33.68
C VAL A 60 1.15 -0.92 34.60
N PHE A 61 1.55 0.30 35.01
CA PHE A 61 2.75 0.49 35.84
C PHE A 61 2.60 -0.22 37.19
N GLN A 62 3.63 -0.98 37.57
CA GLN A 62 3.69 -1.83 38.77
C GLN A 62 2.67 -2.97 38.86
N GLU A 63 1.88 -3.22 37.80
CA GLU A 63 0.89 -4.29 37.77
C GLU A 63 1.17 -5.25 36.61
N PRO A 64 2.13 -6.18 36.76
CA PRO A 64 2.50 -7.10 35.68
C PRO A 64 1.36 -8.04 35.26
N GLU A 65 0.43 -8.36 36.15
CA GLU A 65 -0.73 -9.21 35.86
C GLU A 65 -1.77 -8.51 34.95
N LEU A 66 -1.72 -7.18 34.86
CA LEU A 66 -2.55 -6.36 33.99
C LEU A 66 -1.80 -5.83 32.76
N THR A 67 -0.58 -6.33 32.55
CA THR A 67 0.25 -5.95 31.42
C THR A 67 0.15 -7.01 30.33
N PHE A 68 -0.26 -6.59 29.13
CA PHE A 68 -0.43 -7.42 27.95
C PHE A 68 0.49 -6.92 26.85
N GLU A 69 1.45 -7.73 26.46
CA GLU A 69 2.32 -7.42 25.30
C GLU A 69 1.55 -7.49 23.97
N GLN A 70 0.48 -8.32 23.93
CA GLN A 70 -0.39 -8.46 22.76
C GLN A 70 -1.83 -8.72 23.19
N ILE A 71 -2.73 -7.80 22.86
CA ILE A 71 -4.17 -7.96 23.00
C ILE A 71 -4.85 -7.59 21.69
N GLY A 72 -5.59 -8.53 21.11
CA GLY A 72 -6.25 -8.32 19.81
C GLY A 72 -7.56 -7.57 19.95
N VAL A 73 -7.79 -6.60 19.09
CA VAL A 73 -9.10 -5.97 18.91
C VAL A 73 -9.99 -6.91 18.10
N THR A 74 -11.17 -7.20 18.61
CA THR A 74 -12.13 -8.10 17.94
C THR A 74 -12.68 -7.49 16.65
N SER A 75 -13.34 -8.30 15.83
CA SER A 75 -14.07 -7.81 14.65
C SER A 75 -15.23 -6.87 14.98
N ALA A 76 -15.72 -6.89 16.25
CA ALA A 76 -16.69 -5.93 16.76
C ALA A 76 -16.07 -4.61 17.22
N GLY A 77 -14.72 -4.48 17.18
CA GLY A 77 -14.01 -3.30 17.62
C GLY A 77 -13.83 -3.20 19.13
N THR A 78 -13.90 -4.32 19.85
CA THR A 78 -13.80 -4.37 21.30
C THR A 78 -12.55 -5.11 21.76
N ILE A 79 -12.11 -4.82 23.00
CA ILE A 79 -11.16 -5.65 23.76
C ILE A 79 -11.82 -6.07 25.07
N ASN A 80 -11.37 -7.19 25.65
CA ASN A 80 -11.77 -7.57 27.00
C ASN A 80 -10.59 -7.34 27.94
N PHE A 81 -10.75 -6.36 28.86
CA PHE A 81 -9.70 -6.00 29.80
C PHE A 81 -10.08 -6.43 31.23
N PRO A 82 -9.17 -7.06 32.00
CA PRO A 82 -9.47 -7.54 33.35
C PRO A 82 -10.03 -6.43 34.24
N PHE A 83 -10.97 -6.78 35.11
CA PHE A 83 -11.68 -5.90 36.05
C PHE A 83 -12.63 -4.86 35.41
N ILE A 84 -12.34 -4.41 34.16
CA ILE A 84 -13.19 -3.45 33.45
C ILE A 84 -14.23 -4.19 32.58
N GLY A 85 -13.82 -5.32 31.97
CA GLY A 85 -14.68 -6.10 31.08
C GLY A 85 -14.49 -5.67 29.60
N GLU A 86 -15.57 -5.81 28.84
CA GLU A 86 -15.57 -5.47 27.41
C GLU A 86 -15.61 -3.95 27.20
N MET A 87 -14.68 -3.45 26.40
CA MET A 87 -14.53 -2.03 26.04
C MET A 87 -14.56 -1.87 24.53
N ASN A 88 -15.34 -0.92 24.03
CA ASN A 88 -15.29 -0.54 22.61
C ASN A 88 -14.11 0.39 22.38
N VAL A 89 -13.14 -0.04 21.59
CA VAL A 89 -11.87 0.69 21.35
C VAL A 89 -11.71 1.15 19.91
N ALA A 90 -12.52 0.65 18.98
CA ALA A 90 -12.45 1.05 17.59
C ALA A 90 -12.74 2.56 17.43
N GLY A 91 -11.87 3.25 16.69
CA GLY A 91 -11.94 4.70 16.48
C GLY A 91 -11.30 5.54 17.58
N MET A 92 -10.93 4.95 18.72
CA MET A 92 -10.17 5.65 19.77
C MET A 92 -8.72 5.80 19.41
N THR A 93 -8.07 6.82 19.97
CA THR A 93 -6.60 6.88 19.94
C THR A 93 -6.00 6.07 21.09
N PRO A 94 -4.75 5.59 20.98
CA PRO A 94 -4.08 4.90 22.09
C PRO A 94 -4.06 5.73 23.39
N VAL A 95 -3.94 7.06 23.28
CA VAL A 95 -3.97 7.97 24.42
C VAL A 95 -5.37 8.03 25.06
N THR A 96 -6.41 8.04 24.26
CA THR A 96 -7.78 8.02 24.78
C THR A 96 -8.07 6.70 25.48
N LEU A 97 -7.64 5.59 24.90
CA LEU A 97 -7.80 4.26 25.51
C LEU A 97 -7.03 4.13 26.81
N SER A 98 -5.78 4.66 26.90
CA SER A 98 -5.03 4.69 28.17
C SER A 98 -5.85 5.33 29.28
N ARG A 99 -6.40 6.53 29.02
CA ARG A 99 -7.20 7.28 30.00
C ARG A 99 -8.47 6.55 30.41
N GLU A 100 -9.13 5.86 29.48
CA GLU A 100 -10.32 5.07 29.82
C GLU A 100 -10.00 3.87 30.71
N ILE A 101 -8.89 3.17 30.44
CA ILE A 101 -8.43 2.07 31.28
C ILE A 101 -8.02 2.61 32.66
N GLU A 102 -7.30 3.73 32.73
CA GLU A 102 -6.94 4.40 33.98
C GLU A 102 -8.19 4.76 34.80
N ALA A 103 -9.19 5.36 34.17
CA ALA A 103 -10.44 5.70 34.81
C ALA A 103 -11.19 4.44 35.34
N GLY A 104 -11.24 3.37 34.55
CA GLY A 104 -11.89 2.11 34.92
C GLY A 104 -11.22 1.41 36.11
N LEU A 105 -9.87 1.34 36.08
CA LEU A 105 -9.09 0.74 37.17
C LEU A 105 -9.11 1.60 38.44
N GLY A 106 -9.07 2.93 38.29
CA GLY A 106 -9.02 3.88 39.40
C GLY A 106 -10.31 3.92 40.24
N GLN A 107 -11.45 3.48 39.71
CA GLN A 107 -12.70 3.50 40.43
C GLN A 107 -12.74 2.58 41.65
N ARG A 108 -12.11 1.39 41.58
CA ARG A 108 -12.27 0.34 42.62
C ARG A 108 -11.02 -0.52 42.85
N TYR A 109 -10.05 -0.54 41.91
CA TYR A 109 -9.04 -1.59 41.92
C TYR A 109 -7.63 -1.08 42.23
N ILE A 110 -7.22 0.05 41.63
CA ILE A 110 -5.85 0.58 41.77
C ILE A 110 -5.94 2.06 42.09
N ARG A 111 -5.12 2.50 43.05
CA ARG A 111 -4.99 3.93 43.36
C ARG A 111 -4.00 4.56 42.39
N ASP A 112 -4.45 5.57 41.64
CA ASP A 112 -3.65 6.33 40.68
C ASP A 112 -2.97 5.44 39.61
N PRO A 113 -3.75 4.63 38.84
CA PRO A 113 -3.17 3.76 37.82
C PRO A 113 -2.55 4.58 36.69
N GLN A 114 -1.39 4.12 36.21
CA GLN A 114 -0.75 4.69 35.03
C GLN A 114 -0.70 3.64 33.93
N VAL A 115 -1.29 3.94 32.78
CA VAL A 115 -1.46 3.00 31.69
C VAL A 115 -0.82 3.55 30.41
N VAL A 116 -0.07 2.70 29.72
CA VAL A 116 0.49 3.00 28.40
C VAL A 116 -0.07 2.01 27.40
N VAL A 117 -0.70 2.54 26.36
CA VAL A 117 -1.20 1.74 25.23
C VAL A 117 -0.31 1.99 24.02
N GLY A 118 0.19 0.92 23.42
CA GLY A 118 0.93 0.93 22.16
C GLY A 118 0.21 0.10 21.09
N VAL A 119 0.49 0.35 19.83
CA VAL A 119 0.04 -0.46 18.70
C VAL A 119 1.18 -1.36 18.27
N VAL A 120 1.00 -2.67 18.35
CA VAL A 120 1.99 -3.67 17.94
C VAL A 120 1.86 -3.97 16.45
N THR A 121 0.60 -4.18 15.99
CA THR A 121 0.28 -4.43 14.59
C THR A 121 -1.05 -3.78 14.26
N SER A 122 -1.08 -3.07 13.14
CA SER A 122 -2.32 -2.48 12.63
C SER A 122 -2.81 -3.24 11.41
N ALA A 123 -4.02 -3.79 11.49
CA ALA A 123 -4.65 -4.44 10.35
C ALA A 123 -5.03 -3.43 9.24
N ALA A 124 -5.35 -2.20 9.64
CA ALA A 124 -5.72 -1.12 8.73
C ALA A 124 -4.51 -0.44 8.04
N GLN A 125 -3.29 -0.61 8.59
CA GLN A 125 -2.08 0.01 8.05
C GLN A 125 -1.28 -0.97 7.18
N ARG A 126 -1.93 -1.50 6.14
CA ARG A 126 -1.29 -2.39 5.18
C ARG A 126 -1.54 -1.89 3.76
N VAL A 127 -0.50 -1.90 2.95
CA VAL A 127 -0.56 -1.64 1.51
C VAL A 127 -0.29 -2.93 0.75
N THR A 128 -1.02 -3.16 -0.33
CA THR A 128 -0.74 -4.25 -1.24
C THR A 128 0.07 -3.71 -2.41
N VAL A 129 1.24 -4.29 -2.67
CA VAL A 129 2.07 -3.99 -3.85
C VAL A 129 2.10 -5.21 -4.75
N ASP A 130 1.67 -5.02 -6.01
CA ASP A 130 1.43 -6.10 -6.97
C ASP A 130 1.98 -5.76 -8.36
N GLY A 131 1.99 -6.73 -9.27
CA GLY A 131 2.48 -6.58 -10.63
C GLY A 131 4.00 -6.73 -10.75
N GLU A 132 4.63 -5.91 -11.60
CA GLU A 132 6.05 -6.03 -11.97
C GLU A 132 7.00 -5.40 -10.94
N VAL A 133 6.88 -5.84 -9.68
CA VAL A 133 7.83 -5.56 -8.60
C VAL A 133 8.64 -6.81 -8.26
N VAL A 134 9.83 -6.64 -7.68
CA VAL A 134 10.71 -7.77 -7.34
C VAL A 134 10.05 -8.70 -6.33
N GLN A 135 9.31 -8.15 -5.37
CA GLN A 135 8.65 -8.93 -4.33
C GLN A 135 7.21 -8.41 -4.14
N PRO A 136 6.24 -8.95 -4.92
CA PRO A 136 4.82 -8.64 -4.68
C PRO A 136 4.37 -9.14 -3.30
N GLY A 137 3.49 -8.38 -2.64
CA GLY A 137 3.01 -8.77 -1.32
C GLY A 137 2.21 -7.69 -0.60
N VAL A 138 1.87 -7.99 0.65
CA VAL A 138 1.22 -7.06 1.57
C VAL A 138 2.26 -6.56 2.57
N TYR A 139 2.40 -5.25 2.67
CA TYR A 139 3.40 -4.58 3.50
C TYR A 139 2.73 -3.73 4.57
N GLU A 140 3.26 -3.78 5.78
CA GLU A 140 2.84 -2.88 6.85
C GLU A 140 3.48 -1.51 6.64
N ILE A 141 2.68 -0.46 6.80
CA ILE A 141 3.12 0.92 6.78
C ILE A 141 2.89 1.54 8.15
N ALA A 142 3.82 2.34 8.62
CA ALA A 142 3.70 3.03 9.90
C ALA A 142 3.25 4.47 9.65
N GLY A 143 1.98 4.75 9.91
CA GLY A 143 1.41 6.08 9.65
C GLY A 143 1.19 6.34 8.17
N THR A 144 1.75 7.43 7.66
CA THR A 144 1.80 7.75 6.23
C THR A 144 3.05 7.13 5.60
N SER A 145 2.96 6.77 4.34
CA SER A 145 4.07 6.27 3.53
C SER A 145 3.94 6.87 2.13
N SER A 146 5.04 6.95 1.40
CA SER A 146 5.00 7.42 0.03
C SER A 146 4.96 6.27 -0.98
N LEU A 147 4.67 6.61 -2.25
CA LEU A 147 4.69 5.63 -3.33
C LEU A 147 6.09 5.05 -3.52
N ILE A 148 7.13 5.90 -3.49
CA ILE A 148 8.54 5.45 -3.60
C ILE A 148 8.88 4.50 -2.46
N GLU A 149 8.50 4.82 -1.23
CA GLU A 149 8.76 3.97 -0.06
C GLU A 149 8.04 2.62 -0.19
N SER A 150 6.79 2.60 -0.59
CA SER A 150 6.01 1.39 -0.79
C SER A 150 6.63 0.46 -1.86
N ILE A 151 7.10 1.02 -2.97
CA ILE A 151 7.81 0.29 -4.01
C ILE A 151 9.18 -0.20 -3.51
N ALA A 152 9.89 0.59 -2.71
CA ALA A 152 11.17 0.19 -2.12
C ALA A 152 11.01 -0.99 -1.15
N ARG A 153 9.92 -1.05 -0.36
CA ARG A 153 9.56 -2.21 0.49
C ARG A 153 9.37 -3.49 -0.34
N ALA A 154 8.80 -3.37 -1.55
CA ALA A 154 8.68 -4.45 -2.53
C ALA A 154 9.99 -4.75 -3.30
N ARG A 155 11.13 -4.20 -2.84
CA ARG A 155 12.48 -4.30 -3.43
C ARG A 155 12.62 -3.69 -4.81
N GLY A 156 11.75 -2.73 -5.17
CA GLY A 156 11.78 -2.03 -6.44
C GLY A 156 11.08 -2.76 -7.57
N LEU A 157 11.21 -2.19 -8.77
CA LEU A 157 10.62 -2.75 -9.98
C LEU A 157 11.49 -3.86 -10.55
N LYS A 158 10.85 -4.85 -11.20
CA LYS A 158 11.55 -5.76 -12.12
C LYS A 158 11.99 -5.00 -13.37
N PHE A 159 12.88 -5.59 -14.14
CA PHE A 159 13.30 -5.04 -15.43
C PHE A 159 12.14 -4.84 -16.41
N THR A 160 11.13 -5.71 -16.35
CA THR A 160 9.90 -5.67 -17.15
C THR A 160 8.88 -4.65 -16.67
N GLY A 161 9.06 -4.10 -15.47
CA GLY A 161 8.14 -3.12 -14.88
C GLY A 161 8.17 -1.79 -15.62
N VAL A 162 6.99 -1.21 -15.81
CA VAL A 162 6.80 0.13 -16.38
C VAL A 162 6.83 1.14 -15.24
N ASP A 163 7.79 2.07 -15.29
CA ASP A 163 8.01 3.05 -14.22
C ASP A 163 7.23 4.36 -14.42
N ASP A 164 6.67 4.59 -15.60
CA ASP A 164 5.82 5.74 -15.93
C ASP A 164 4.31 5.42 -15.83
N GLU A 165 3.95 4.19 -15.45
CA GLU A 165 2.56 3.73 -15.36
C GLU A 165 2.35 2.89 -14.08
N VAL A 166 2.43 3.53 -12.93
CA VAL A 166 2.14 2.92 -11.63
C VAL A 166 0.75 3.34 -11.19
N ILE A 167 -0.14 2.37 -11.00
CA ILE A 167 -1.53 2.61 -10.61
C ILE A 167 -1.67 2.45 -9.11
N VAL A 168 -2.29 3.44 -8.46
CA VAL A 168 -2.70 3.34 -7.05
C VAL A 168 -4.22 3.30 -6.99
N PHE A 169 -4.75 2.24 -6.40
CA PHE A 169 -6.17 2.10 -6.11
C PHE A 169 -6.44 2.40 -4.65
N ARG A 170 -7.42 3.27 -4.40
CA ARG A 170 -7.91 3.66 -3.07
C ARG A 170 -9.41 3.51 -2.97
N MET A 171 -9.91 3.10 -1.82
CA MET A 171 -11.33 3.13 -1.51
C MET A 171 -11.69 4.51 -0.96
N ILE A 172 -12.57 5.24 -1.66
CA ILE A 172 -13.09 6.56 -1.25
C ILE A 172 -14.61 6.44 -1.19
N GLU A 173 -15.20 6.69 -0.03
CA GLU A 173 -16.66 6.60 0.19
C GLU A 173 -17.29 5.25 -0.22
N GLY A 174 -16.51 4.16 -0.13
CA GLY A 174 -16.96 2.79 -0.49
C GLY A 174 -16.81 2.45 -1.97
N GLU A 175 -16.37 3.35 -2.80
CA GLU A 175 -16.06 3.12 -4.22
C GLU A 175 -14.55 3.02 -4.45
N ARG A 176 -14.16 2.17 -5.42
CA ARG A 176 -12.76 2.02 -5.80
C ARG A 176 -12.38 3.06 -6.85
N HIS A 177 -11.44 3.91 -6.51
CA HIS A 177 -10.83 4.89 -7.40
C HIS A 177 -9.41 4.45 -7.75
N GLY A 178 -8.98 4.73 -8.98
CA GLY A 178 -7.62 4.46 -9.45
C GLY A 178 -6.99 5.73 -9.97
N ALA A 179 -5.68 5.92 -9.71
CA ALA A 179 -4.90 7.04 -10.24
C ALA A 179 -3.55 6.55 -10.73
N VAL A 180 -3.06 7.12 -11.84
CA VAL A 180 -1.80 6.73 -12.49
C VAL A 180 -0.72 7.73 -12.14
N PHE A 181 0.45 7.22 -11.73
CA PHE A 181 1.62 7.99 -11.36
C PHE A 181 2.85 7.60 -12.16
N ASP A 182 3.64 8.59 -12.58
CA ASP A 182 4.96 8.41 -13.19
C ASP A 182 6.02 8.34 -12.10
N LEU A 183 6.41 7.11 -11.72
CA LEU A 183 7.41 6.87 -10.68
C LEU A 183 8.81 7.39 -11.09
N ARG A 184 9.10 7.45 -12.40
CA ARG A 184 10.35 8.01 -12.90
C ARG A 184 10.38 9.52 -12.66
N ALA A 185 9.29 10.22 -13.01
CA ALA A 185 9.19 11.66 -12.78
C ALA A 185 9.29 12.01 -11.28
N ILE A 186 8.69 11.18 -10.42
CA ILE A 186 8.76 11.34 -8.96
C ILE A 186 10.20 11.15 -8.47
N ARG A 187 10.90 10.08 -8.88
CA ARG A 187 12.30 9.82 -8.50
C ARG A 187 13.27 10.91 -8.96
N GLU A 188 13.00 11.53 -10.09
CA GLU A 188 13.79 12.65 -10.64
C GLU A 188 13.41 14.00 -10.01
N GLY A 189 12.44 14.05 -9.09
CA GLY A 189 11.97 15.29 -8.46
C GLY A 189 11.15 16.20 -9.38
N ARG A 190 10.67 15.67 -10.52
CA ARG A 190 9.83 16.41 -11.47
C ARG A 190 8.35 16.35 -11.15
N ALA A 191 7.95 15.39 -10.30
CA ALA A 191 6.60 15.24 -9.78
C ALA A 191 6.66 14.96 -8.28
N PRO A 192 5.65 15.40 -7.50
CA PRO A 192 5.59 15.10 -6.07
C PRO A 192 5.31 13.61 -5.83
N ASP A 193 5.77 13.08 -4.69
CA ASP A 193 5.51 11.70 -4.28
C ASP A 193 4.13 11.64 -3.61
N PRO A 194 3.19 10.80 -4.10
CA PRO A 194 1.86 10.70 -3.52
C PRO A 194 1.88 9.96 -2.18
N GLU A 195 1.03 10.41 -1.27
CA GLU A 195 0.79 9.77 0.02
C GLU A 195 0.04 8.46 -0.15
N ILE A 196 0.58 7.38 0.42
CA ILE A 196 -0.02 6.04 0.44
C ILE A 196 -0.60 5.78 1.82
N LEU A 197 -1.86 5.36 1.85
CA LEU A 197 -2.61 5.05 3.06
C LEU A 197 -2.84 3.54 3.19
N GLY A 198 -3.14 3.12 4.41
CA GLY A 198 -3.60 1.75 4.65
C GLY A 198 -4.85 1.41 3.83
N GLY A 199 -4.84 0.20 3.24
CA GLY A 199 -5.88 -0.26 2.32
C GLY A 199 -5.61 0.05 0.84
N ASP A 200 -4.62 0.88 0.52
CA ASP A 200 -4.25 1.14 -0.87
C ASP A 200 -3.66 -0.10 -1.53
N ARG A 201 -3.90 -0.21 -2.83
CA ARG A 201 -3.29 -1.21 -3.69
C ARG A 201 -2.49 -0.55 -4.80
N ILE A 202 -1.20 -0.82 -4.84
CA ILE A 202 -0.27 -0.34 -5.84
C ILE A 202 -0.05 -1.45 -6.86
N VAL A 203 -0.22 -1.14 -8.14
CA VAL A 203 -0.04 -2.09 -9.25
C VAL A 203 0.94 -1.50 -10.25
N VAL A 204 2.03 -2.22 -10.49
CA VAL A 204 3.02 -1.85 -11.50
C VAL A 204 2.73 -2.59 -12.80
N GLY A 205 2.59 -1.85 -13.90
CA GLY A 205 2.34 -2.41 -15.22
C GLY A 205 3.51 -3.23 -15.77
N TYR A 206 3.20 -4.04 -16.78
CA TYR A 206 4.15 -4.86 -17.53
C TYR A 206 4.50 -4.20 -18.86
N SER A 207 5.79 -4.06 -19.14
CA SER A 207 6.26 -3.59 -20.44
C SER A 207 6.34 -4.75 -21.45
N THR A 208 5.45 -4.76 -22.42
CA THR A 208 5.44 -5.78 -23.49
C THR A 208 6.73 -5.81 -24.29
N LEU A 209 7.36 -4.64 -24.51
CA LEU A 209 8.65 -4.55 -25.23
C LEU A 209 9.80 -5.14 -24.41
N ARG A 210 9.86 -4.85 -23.10
CA ARG A 210 10.91 -5.39 -22.21
C ARG A 210 10.72 -6.88 -21.97
N GLY A 211 9.43 -7.34 -21.84
CA GLY A 211 9.12 -8.75 -21.70
C GLY A 211 9.52 -9.56 -22.94
N ALA A 212 9.18 -9.09 -24.13
CA ALA A 212 9.58 -9.76 -25.37
C ALA A 212 11.13 -9.87 -25.50
N TRP A 213 11.87 -8.91 -24.96
CA TRP A 213 13.35 -8.98 -24.92
C TRP A 213 13.86 -10.02 -23.92
N GLU A 214 13.22 -10.18 -22.76
CA GLU A 214 13.57 -11.23 -21.80
C GLU A 214 13.27 -12.62 -22.35
N ASP A 215 12.07 -12.81 -22.89
CA ASP A 215 11.66 -14.05 -23.55
C ASP A 215 12.62 -14.43 -24.69
N PHE A 216 13.09 -13.43 -25.47
CA PHE A 216 14.10 -13.65 -26.52
C PHE A 216 15.45 -14.09 -25.95
N LYS A 217 15.91 -13.51 -24.83
CA LYS A 217 17.18 -13.92 -24.17
C LYS A 217 17.10 -15.33 -23.63
N GLU A 218 15.97 -15.72 -23.05
CA GLU A 218 15.74 -17.07 -22.52
C GLU A 218 15.57 -18.12 -23.62
N ALA A 219 14.89 -17.78 -24.72
CA ALA A 219 14.65 -18.64 -25.86
C ALA A 219 15.87 -18.85 -26.76
N ALA A 220 16.87 -17.97 -26.69
CA ALA A 220 18.04 -18.01 -27.55
C ALA A 220 19.24 -18.71 -26.88
N PRO A 221 19.43 -20.04 -27.08
CA PRO A 221 20.58 -20.77 -26.49
C PRO A 221 21.94 -20.34 -27.06
N ILE A 222 21.95 -19.40 -27.99
CA ILE A 222 23.14 -19.00 -28.78
C ILE A 222 24.13 -18.18 -27.96
N PHE A 223 23.70 -17.49 -26.88
CA PHE A 223 24.60 -16.65 -26.09
C PHE A 223 25.50 -17.41 -25.08
N ASN A 224 25.25 -18.71 -24.86
CA ASN A 224 26.09 -19.52 -23.98
C ASN A 224 27.39 -20.05 -24.66
N VAL A 225 27.54 -19.87 -25.96
CA VAL A 225 28.70 -20.36 -26.71
C VAL A 225 29.93 -19.46 -26.48
N PHE A 226 29.77 -18.20 -26.13
CA PHE A 226 30.88 -17.24 -25.94
C PHE A 226 31.44 -17.15 -24.52
N ARG A 227 30.96 -17.99 -23.59
CA ARG A 227 31.45 -18.02 -22.17
C ARG A 227 32.53 -19.06 -21.91
N ARG A 228 33.06 -19.66 -22.95
CA ARG A 228 34.15 -20.67 -22.85
C ARG A 228 35.31 -20.32 -23.76
N PHE A 229 35.94 -19.22 -23.52
CA PHE A 229 37.33 -18.97 -23.90
C PHE A 229 37.93 -17.94 -22.94
#